data_e23eb7d8bec53c6916597b365b8e16f8
#
_entry.id   e23eb7d8bec53c6916597b365b8e16f8
#
_cell.length_a   1.000
_cell.length_b   1.000
_cell.length_c   1.000
_cell.angle_alpha   90.00
_cell.angle_beta   90.00
_cell.angle_gamma   90.00
#
_symmetry.space_group_name_H-M   'P 1'
#
loop_
_entity.id
_entity.type
_entity.pdbx_description
1 polymer ?
#
loop_
_entity_poly.entity_id
_entity_poly.type
_entity_poly.pdbx_seq_one_letter_code
_entity_poly.pdbx_strand_id
1 'polypeptide(L)'
;MKGAIVYSLFGNEEEKKENCFNFNSYLRGMMINIRLNKLLFPEWTTLIELDKNVYEKYFNLFNALKNGGWIDFRVNESEPLTKAMLWRLKPCFEGTWDYVLCRDLDSPATYREAQAVKYWMNRDKSAHAITDSVSHDVPMLGGMIGFIPKYFIDKIGQNEWSSMFNGVNIDFNRKGADQDFLTQYIYPKFAQHGVDSITQHYFKGMPNSYLSDYNTCLCESTRGHESYCPHNIELGLPIELKESNGLAGHIGAAGFYTTSTYKFLSKYKDKFAGLYEIEKDYPIEFHWINDKSF
;
A
#
# COMPACT_ATOMS: atom_id res chain seq x y z
N MET A 1 -3.40 19.68 1.88
CA MET A 1 -3.63 18.30 2.34
C MET A 1 -2.39 17.48 2.04
N LYS A 2 -1.80 16.81 3.03
CA LYS A 2 -0.59 15.99 2.86
C LYS A 2 -0.95 14.51 3.03
N GLY A 3 -0.87 13.73 1.97
CA GLY A 3 -1.06 12.28 2.01
C GLY A 3 0.27 11.53 1.86
N ALA A 4 0.42 10.41 2.57
CA ALA A 4 1.51 9.48 2.38
C ALA A 4 1.00 8.10 1.97
N ILE A 5 1.64 7.49 0.99
CA ILE A 5 1.46 6.08 0.64
C ILE A 5 2.71 5.36 1.14
N VAL A 6 2.54 4.52 2.14
CA VAL A 6 3.63 3.97 2.94
C VAL A 6 3.81 2.49 2.66
N TYR A 7 5.05 2.13 2.41
CA TYR A 7 5.51 0.78 2.17
C TYR A 7 6.60 0.42 3.16
N SER A 8 6.68 -0.84 3.56
CA SER A 8 7.83 -1.39 4.30
C SER A 8 8.70 -2.20 3.35
N LEU A 9 10.01 -1.96 3.36
CA LEU A 9 10.98 -2.74 2.59
C LEU A 9 12.09 -3.25 3.50
N PHE A 10 12.14 -4.56 3.67
CA PHE A 10 13.02 -5.28 4.59
C PHE A 10 13.35 -6.66 4.01
N GLY A 11 14.26 -7.39 4.67
CA GLY A 11 14.73 -8.69 4.22
C GLY A 11 16.04 -8.61 3.43
N ASN A 12 16.48 -9.74 2.89
CA ASN A 12 17.72 -9.84 2.12
C ASN A 12 17.53 -10.71 0.86
N GLU A 13 18.48 -10.65 -0.06
CA GLU A 13 18.45 -11.41 -1.32
C GLU A 13 18.65 -12.92 -1.12
N GLU A 14 19.23 -13.33 0.00
CA GLU A 14 19.56 -14.72 0.30
C GLU A 14 18.34 -15.50 0.78
N GLU A 15 17.32 -14.82 1.27
CA GLU A 15 16.08 -15.45 1.68
C GLU A 15 15.27 -15.93 0.46
N LYS A 16 15.56 -17.16 0.03
CA LYS A 16 14.71 -17.87 -0.93
C LYS A 16 13.40 -18.24 -0.24
N LYS A 17 12.39 -17.41 -0.41
CA LYS A 17 11.03 -17.79 -0.04
C LYS A 17 10.52 -18.85 -1.02
N GLU A 18 9.90 -19.90 -0.49
CA GLU A 18 9.35 -21.03 -1.25
C GLU A 18 8.30 -20.62 -2.31
N ASN A 19 7.83 -19.36 -2.31
CA ASN A 19 6.74 -18.87 -3.13
C ASN A 19 7.17 -17.73 -4.07
N CYS A 20 8.11 -17.94 -4.97
CA CYS A 20 8.39 -17.08 -6.14
C CYS A 20 8.76 -15.62 -5.88
N PHE A 21 8.58 -15.06 -4.68
CA PHE A 21 8.92 -13.68 -4.34
C PHE A 21 10.29 -13.61 -3.68
N ASN A 22 11.28 -13.17 -4.44
CA ASN A 22 12.59 -12.81 -3.90
C ASN A 22 12.62 -11.30 -3.60
N PHE A 23 13.66 -10.84 -2.92
CA PHE A 23 13.84 -9.43 -2.59
C PHE A 23 13.80 -8.52 -3.84
N ASN A 24 14.34 -8.97 -4.97
CA ASN A 24 14.33 -8.23 -6.23
C ASN A 24 12.89 -8.00 -6.76
N SER A 25 11.96 -8.90 -6.48
CA SER A 25 10.55 -8.71 -6.82
C SER A 25 9.94 -7.54 -6.05
N TYR A 26 10.30 -7.36 -4.78
CA TYR A 26 9.85 -6.21 -3.98
C TYR A 26 10.49 -4.90 -4.44
N LEU A 27 11.78 -4.89 -4.80
CA LEU A 27 12.41 -3.70 -5.39
C LEU A 27 11.74 -3.33 -6.71
N ARG A 28 11.47 -4.31 -7.57
CA ARG A 28 10.72 -4.10 -8.82
C ARG A 28 9.34 -3.54 -8.54
N GLY A 29 8.63 -4.12 -7.58
CA GLY A 29 7.32 -3.65 -7.15
C GLY A 29 7.36 -2.22 -6.63
N MET A 30 8.38 -1.85 -5.88
CA MET A 30 8.62 -0.47 -5.45
C MET A 30 8.70 0.48 -6.65
N MET A 31 9.54 0.16 -7.63
CA MET A 31 9.72 1.02 -8.83
C MET A 31 8.44 1.15 -9.66
N ILE A 32 7.64 0.10 -9.73
CA ILE A 32 6.33 0.12 -10.38
C ILE A 32 5.36 1.00 -9.60
N ASN A 33 5.26 0.80 -8.29
CA ASN A 33 4.35 1.55 -7.44
C ASN A 33 4.72 3.03 -7.35
N ILE A 34 6.00 3.41 -7.39
CA ILE A 34 6.42 4.81 -7.52
C ILE A 34 5.75 5.46 -8.75
N ARG A 35 5.76 4.79 -9.89
CA ARG A 35 5.14 5.29 -11.13
C ARG A 35 3.62 5.35 -11.04
N LEU A 36 3.01 4.29 -10.54
CA LEU A 36 1.56 4.23 -10.38
C LEU A 36 1.07 5.28 -9.38
N ASN A 37 1.75 5.44 -8.25
CA ASN A 37 1.41 6.47 -7.27
C ASN A 37 1.51 7.87 -7.87
N LYS A 38 2.53 8.14 -8.68
CA LYS A 38 2.68 9.44 -9.34
C LYS A 38 1.54 9.72 -10.34
N LEU A 39 0.93 8.69 -10.91
CA LEU A 39 -0.21 8.82 -11.81
C LEU A 39 -1.55 8.89 -11.06
N LEU A 40 -1.73 8.03 -10.05
CA LEU A 40 -3.00 7.84 -9.37
C LEU A 40 -3.19 8.78 -8.17
N PHE A 41 -2.08 9.17 -7.53
CA PHE A 41 -2.03 10.02 -6.33
C PHE A 41 -0.96 11.10 -6.49
N PRO A 42 -1.07 11.99 -7.50
CA PRO A 42 0.02 12.89 -7.92
C PRO A 42 0.51 13.85 -6.82
N GLU A 43 -0.34 14.16 -5.85
CA GLU A 43 -0.01 15.07 -4.74
C GLU A 43 0.42 14.34 -3.46
N TRP A 44 0.46 13.01 -3.49
CA TRP A 44 0.83 12.21 -2.34
C TRP A 44 2.30 11.82 -2.37
N THR A 45 2.88 11.70 -1.20
CA THR A 45 4.27 11.24 -1.07
C THR A 45 4.32 9.72 -1.01
N THR A 46 5.11 9.11 -1.87
CA THR A 46 5.50 7.71 -1.72
C THR A 46 6.57 7.65 -0.64
N LEU A 47 6.28 7.00 0.48
CA LEU A 47 7.14 6.90 1.64
C LEU A 47 7.55 5.45 1.87
N ILE A 48 8.85 5.20 1.98
CA ILE A 48 9.41 3.86 2.20
C ILE A 48 10.00 3.78 3.60
N GLU A 49 9.48 2.88 4.42
CA GLU A 49 10.08 2.47 5.69
C GLU A 49 11.10 1.37 5.40
N LEU A 50 12.38 1.71 5.50
CA LEU A 50 13.50 0.85 5.10
C LEU A 50 14.13 0.15 6.29
N ASP A 51 14.46 -1.12 6.13
CA ASP A 51 15.44 -1.78 7.00
C ASP A 51 16.82 -1.18 6.77
N LYS A 52 17.59 -1.02 7.84
CA LYS A 52 18.94 -0.42 7.83
C LYS A 52 19.89 -1.18 6.89
N ASN A 53 19.88 -2.51 6.91
CA ASN A 53 20.75 -3.30 6.06
C ASN A 53 20.39 -3.13 4.58
N VAL A 54 19.09 -3.01 4.27
CA VAL A 54 18.60 -2.70 2.91
C VAL A 54 19.07 -1.30 2.49
N TYR A 55 18.95 -0.31 3.37
CA TYR A 55 19.40 1.04 3.08
C TYR A 55 20.91 1.10 2.83
N GLU A 56 21.71 0.49 3.68
CA GLU A 56 23.17 0.47 3.54
C GLU A 56 23.59 -0.18 2.20
N LYS A 57 22.95 -1.28 1.84
CA LYS A 57 23.23 -2.00 0.59
C LYS A 57 22.86 -1.19 -0.65
N TYR A 58 21.73 -0.49 -0.62
CA TYR A 58 21.20 0.27 -1.75
C TYR A 58 21.25 1.79 -1.51
N PHE A 59 22.20 2.25 -0.71
CA PHE A 59 22.36 3.65 -0.28
C PHE A 59 22.22 4.64 -1.44
N ASN A 60 22.98 4.43 -2.51
CA ASN A 60 22.97 5.33 -3.66
C ASN A 60 21.58 5.37 -4.35
N LEU A 61 20.94 4.19 -4.53
CA LEU A 61 19.60 4.11 -5.14
C LEU A 61 18.59 4.95 -4.36
N PHE A 62 18.47 4.71 -3.05
CA PHE A 62 17.48 5.42 -2.24
C PHE A 62 17.74 6.91 -2.19
N ASN A 63 19.01 7.33 -2.10
CA ASN A 63 19.34 8.74 -2.14
C ASN A 63 19.09 9.37 -3.52
N ALA A 64 19.37 8.68 -4.62
CA ALA A 64 19.03 9.15 -5.95
C ALA A 64 17.51 9.31 -6.15
N LEU A 65 16.72 8.34 -5.68
CA LEU A 65 15.27 8.40 -5.73
C LEU A 65 14.71 9.56 -4.89
N LYS A 66 15.25 9.78 -3.70
CA LYS A 66 14.86 10.89 -2.83
C LYS A 66 15.25 12.24 -3.44
N ASN A 67 16.48 12.39 -3.89
CA ASN A 67 16.97 13.62 -4.52
C ASN A 67 16.21 13.95 -5.81
N GLY A 68 15.76 12.93 -6.55
CA GLY A 68 14.91 13.08 -7.71
C GLY A 68 13.44 13.40 -7.38
N GLY A 69 13.05 13.45 -6.10
CA GLY A 69 11.69 13.73 -5.66
C GLY A 69 10.68 12.60 -5.97
N TRP A 70 11.18 11.37 -6.14
CA TRP A 70 10.34 10.21 -6.43
C TRP A 70 9.77 9.57 -5.18
N ILE A 71 10.54 9.54 -4.10
CA ILE A 71 10.16 9.01 -2.79
C ILE A 71 10.67 9.90 -1.66
N ASP A 72 10.11 9.71 -0.48
CA ASP A 72 10.80 9.92 0.79
C ASP A 72 11.02 8.58 1.47
N PHE A 73 11.96 8.51 2.42
CA PHE A 73 12.19 7.28 3.17
C PHE A 73 12.64 7.54 4.61
N ARG A 74 12.46 6.54 5.45
CA ARG A 74 12.99 6.45 6.81
C ARG A 74 13.74 5.14 6.99
N VAL A 75 14.83 5.20 7.75
CA VAL A 75 15.65 4.02 8.05
C VAL A 75 15.30 3.52 9.44
N ASN A 76 15.04 2.24 9.54
CA ASN A 76 14.66 1.55 10.76
C ASN A 76 15.73 0.52 11.14
N GLU A 77 15.98 0.36 12.44
CA GLU A 77 16.74 -0.79 12.93
C GLU A 77 15.96 -2.08 12.63
N SER A 78 16.69 -3.16 12.37
CA SER A 78 16.07 -4.44 12.01
C SER A 78 15.21 -4.98 13.14
N GLU A 79 14.01 -5.41 12.79
CA GLU A 79 13.02 -6.00 13.68
C GLU A 79 12.55 -7.36 13.11
N PRO A 80 11.86 -8.20 13.91
CA PRO A 80 11.22 -9.40 13.40
C PRO A 80 10.36 -9.11 12.17
N LEU A 81 10.39 -10.03 11.20
CA LEU A 81 9.84 -9.84 9.85
C LEU A 81 8.41 -9.30 9.85
N THR A 82 7.53 -9.90 10.65
CA THR A 82 6.11 -9.49 10.71
C THR A 82 5.93 -8.16 11.45
N LYS A 83 6.83 -7.82 12.36
CA LYS A 83 6.83 -6.50 13.00
C LYS A 83 7.30 -5.41 12.04
N ALA A 84 8.30 -5.71 11.19
CA ALA A 84 8.74 -4.82 10.14
C ALA A 84 7.63 -4.51 9.10
N MET A 85 6.72 -5.44 8.85
CA MET A 85 5.52 -5.19 8.04
C MET A 85 4.64 -4.08 8.61
N LEU A 86 4.63 -3.87 9.92
CA LEU A 86 3.84 -2.84 10.58
C LEU A 86 4.51 -1.46 10.57
N TRP A 87 5.78 -1.30 10.15
CA TRP A 87 6.44 0.00 10.07
C TRP A 87 5.65 1.03 9.29
N ARG A 88 4.87 0.60 8.30
CA ARG A 88 3.97 1.47 7.53
C ARG A 88 2.92 2.22 8.37
N LEU A 89 2.75 1.86 9.64
CA LEU A 89 1.93 2.61 10.60
C LEU A 89 2.70 3.74 11.31
N LYS A 90 4.05 3.75 11.26
CA LYS A 90 4.87 4.77 11.94
C LYS A 90 4.51 6.20 11.57
N PRO A 91 4.23 6.52 10.29
CA PRO A 91 3.86 7.87 9.90
C PRO A 91 2.59 8.38 10.56
N CYS A 92 1.72 7.49 11.07
CA CYS A 92 0.54 7.89 11.83
C CYS A 92 0.88 8.61 13.15
N PHE A 93 2.12 8.44 13.67
CA PHE A 93 2.58 9.07 14.91
C PHE A 93 3.36 10.38 14.69
N GLU A 94 3.61 10.78 13.45
CA GLU A 94 4.50 11.91 13.17
C GLU A 94 3.83 13.28 13.18
N GLY A 95 2.50 13.35 13.16
CA GLY A 95 1.77 14.61 13.06
C GLY A 95 1.98 15.41 11.76
N THR A 96 2.69 14.82 10.79
CA THR A 96 3.05 15.48 9.51
C THR A 96 1.99 15.29 8.44
N TRP A 97 1.25 14.18 8.52
CA TRP A 97 0.35 13.72 7.49
C TRP A 97 -1.11 13.90 7.87
N ASP A 98 -1.92 14.31 6.89
CA ASP A 98 -3.38 14.33 7.03
C ASP A 98 -3.98 12.94 6.78
N TYR A 99 -3.36 12.18 5.87
CA TYR A 99 -3.76 10.82 5.48
C TYR A 99 -2.54 9.93 5.32
N VAL A 100 -2.64 8.69 5.78
CA VAL A 100 -1.63 7.63 5.63
C VAL A 100 -2.30 6.41 5.02
N LEU A 101 -1.80 5.93 3.88
CA LEU A 101 -2.17 4.67 3.25
C LEU A 101 -1.06 3.66 3.45
N CYS A 102 -1.38 2.47 3.98
CA CYS A 102 -0.44 1.37 4.11
C CYS A 102 -0.63 0.41 2.92
N ARG A 103 0.44 0.14 2.19
CA ARG A 103 0.41 -0.68 0.97
C ARG A 103 1.54 -1.69 0.93
N ASP A 104 1.35 -2.75 0.13
CA ASP A 104 2.36 -3.77 -0.12
C ASP A 104 3.09 -3.51 -1.43
N LEU A 105 4.41 -3.74 -1.44
CA LEU A 105 5.24 -3.48 -2.62
C LEU A 105 5.00 -4.48 -3.75
N ASP A 106 4.52 -5.68 -3.44
CA ASP A 106 4.22 -6.72 -4.41
C ASP A 106 2.84 -6.59 -5.08
N SER A 107 2.09 -5.56 -4.70
CA SER A 107 0.76 -5.25 -5.22
C SER A 107 0.78 -3.92 -5.98
N PRO A 108 0.45 -3.88 -7.28
CA PRO A 108 0.37 -2.61 -8.01
C PRO A 108 -0.85 -1.82 -7.59
N ALA A 109 -0.66 -0.51 -7.37
CA ALA A 109 -1.76 0.41 -7.15
C ALA A 109 -2.69 0.48 -8.38
N THR A 110 -4.01 0.58 -8.16
CA THR A 110 -5.01 0.58 -9.23
C THR A 110 -5.86 1.84 -9.22
N TYR A 111 -6.47 2.13 -10.37
CA TYR A 111 -7.46 3.23 -10.47
C TYR A 111 -8.62 3.02 -9.51
N ARG A 112 -9.14 1.80 -9.40
CA ARG A 112 -10.25 1.45 -8.51
C ARG A 112 -9.89 1.67 -7.04
N GLU A 113 -8.65 1.39 -6.67
CA GLU A 113 -8.14 1.71 -5.33
C GLU A 113 -8.13 3.22 -5.09
N ALA A 114 -7.63 4.00 -6.06
CA ALA A 114 -7.65 5.46 -5.95
C ALA A 114 -9.08 6.01 -5.79
N GLN A 115 -10.06 5.41 -6.46
CA GLN A 115 -11.46 5.75 -6.27
C GLN A 115 -11.95 5.43 -4.84
N ALA A 116 -11.60 4.26 -4.31
CA ALA A 116 -11.97 3.86 -2.95
C ALA A 116 -11.37 4.81 -1.89
N VAL A 117 -10.10 5.19 -2.08
CA VAL A 117 -9.42 6.18 -1.23
C VAL A 117 -10.12 7.53 -1.31
N LYS A 118 -10.42 8.01 -2.52
CA LYS A 118 -11.13 9.30 -2.71
C LYS A 118 -12.51 9.28 -2.08
N TYR A 119 -13.23 8.17 -2.20
CA TYR A 119 -14.51 7.99 -1.53
C TYR A 119 -14.36 8.13 -0.02
N TRP A 120 -13.40 7.44 0.59
CA TRP A 120 -13.12 7.55 2.02
C TRP A 120 -12.80 8.99 2.44
N MET A 121 -11.94 9.68 1.70
CA MET A 121 -11.55 11.07 1.99
C MET A 121 -12.74 12.05 2.00
N ASN A 122 -13.80 11.75 1.29
CA ASN A 122 -15.05 12.53 1.27
C ASN A 122 -16.02 12.11 2.37
N ARG A 123 -15.64 11.21 3.26
CA ARG A 123 -16.44 10.73 4.39
C ARG A 123 -15.80 11.17 5.70
N ASP A 124 -16.64 11.35 6.70
CA ASP A 124 -16.17 11.63 8.06
C ASP A 124 -15.84 10.32 8.80
N LYS A 125 -14.79 9.64 8.34
CA LYS A 125 -14.35 8.35 8.86
C LYS A 125 -12.86 8.36 9.12
N SER A 126 -12.47 7.90 10.31
CA SER A 126 -11.09 7.92 10.78
C SER A 126 -10.15 6.94 10.08
N ALA A 127 -10.71 5.90 9.46
CA ALA A 127 -9.94 4.89 8.74
C ALA A 127 -10.69 4.34 7.53
N HIS A 128 -9.98 3.65 6.65
CA HIS A 128 -10.57 2.79 5.64
C HIS A 128 -9.84 1.46 5.52
N ALA A 129 -10.54 0.43 5.05
CA ALA A 129 -9.99 -0.87 4.71
C ALA A 129 -10.61 -1.39 3.42
N ILE A 130 -9.82 -2.13 2.65
CA ILE A 130 -10.24 -2.75 1.40
C ILE A 130 -10.09 -4.26 1.52
N THR A 131 -11.15 -5.00 1.22
CA THR A 131 -11.20 -6.45 1.19
C THR A 131 -11.83 -6.89 -0.14
N ASP A 132 -11.02 -6.99 -1.19
CA ASP A 132 -11.47 -7.14 -2.57
C ASP A 132 -11.30 -8.57 -3.12
N SER A 133 -11.08 -9.55 -2.26
CA SER A 133 -10.91 -10.95 -2.66
C SER A 133 -11.39 -11.90 -1.57
N VAL A 134 -11.85 -13.08 -1.97
CA VAL A 134 -12.18 -14.19 -1.04
C VAL A 134 -10.99 -14.65 -0.21
N SER A 135 -9.77 -14.41 -0.68
CA SER A 135 -8.55 -14.69 0.07
C SER A 135 -8.21 -13.61 1.11
N HIS A 136 -8.94 -12.50 1.10
CA HIS A 136 -8.81 -11.41 2.05
C HIS A 136 -9.91 -11.53 3.11
N ASP A 137 -9.83 -12.58 3.91
CA ASP A 137 -10.88 -12.97 4.86
C ASP A 137 -10.77 -12.29 6.25
N VAL A 138 -9.98 -11.24 6.33
CA VAL A 138 -9.81 -10.43 7.55
C VAL A 138 -10.33 -9.01 7.36
N PRO A 139 -10.83 -8.37 8.41
CA PRO A 139 -11.48 -7.07 8.30
C PRO A 139 -10.52 -5.93 7.96
N MET A 140 -9.23 -6.11 8.20
CA MET A 140 -8.21 -5.07 8.04
C MET A 140 -6.89 -5.70 7.58
N LEU A 141 -6.64 -5.68 6.28
CA LEU A 141 -5.40 -6.19 5.69
C LEU A 141 -4.30 -5.14 5.74
N GLY A 142 -3.11 -5.52 6.17
CA GLY A 142 -1.98 -4.63 6.38
C GLY A 142 -1.59 -3.79 5.16
N GLY A 143 -1.69 -4.35 3.96
CA GLY A 143 -1.39 -3.66 2.70
C GLY A 143 -2.55 -2.91 2.06
N MET A 144 -3.70 -2.82 2.73
CA MET A 144 -4.95 -2.31 2.12
C MET A 144 -5.76 -1.44 3.08
N ILE A 145 -5.08 -0.70 3.93
CA ILE A 145 -5.67 0.16 4.95
C ILE A 145 -5.18 1.59 4.84
N GLY A 146 -5.95 2.49 5.41
CA GLY A 146 -5.53 3.87 5.57
C GLY A 146 -6.13 4.48 6.82
N PHE A 147 -5.45 5.50 7.32
CA PHE A 147 -5.80 6.20 8.56
C PHE A 147 -5.69 7.71 8.40
N ILE A 148 -6.50 8.42 9.18
CA ILE A 148 -6.29 9.82 9.50
C ILE A 148 -5.45 9.83 10.78
N PRO A 149 -4.16 10.25 10.75
CA PRO A 149 -3.23 10.16 11.88
C PRO A 149 -3.76 10.73 13.18
N LYS A 150 -4.42 11.88 13.12
CA LYS A 150 -5.04 12.50 14.30
C LYS A 150 -5.97 11.54 15.04
N TYR A 151 -6.86 10.87 14.31
CA TYR A 151 -7.80 9.92 14.90
C TYR A 151 -7.13 8.59 15.24
N PHE A 152 -6.07 8.22 14.53
CA PHE A 152 -5.30 7.02 14.84
C PHE A 152 -4.71 7.10 16.25
N ILE A 153 -4.03 8.18 16.56
CA ILE A 153 -3.43 8.43 17.88
C ILE A 153 -4.52 8.39 18.98
N ASP A 154 -5.60 9.12 18.79
CA ASP A 154 -6.71 9.19 19.75
C ASP A 154 -7.31 7.81 20.03
N LYS A 155 -7.55 7.00 18.99
CA LYS A 155 -8.17 5.68 19.13
C LYS A 155 -7.24 4.63 19.70
N ILE A 156 -5.97 4.65 19.30
CA ILE A 156 -4.97 3.72 19.84
C ILE A 156 -4.63 4.07 21.29
N GLY A 157 -4.73 5.37 21.67
CA GLY A 157 -4.38 5.83 23.02
C GLY A 157 -2.88 5.80 23.30
N GLN A 158 -2.06 5.84 22.25
CA GLN A 158 -0.61 5.84 22.31
C GLN A 158 -0.06 6.93 21.40
N ASN A 159 0.95 7.64 21.84
CA ASN A 159 1.54 8.76 21.12
C ASN A 159 2.83 8.39 20.38
N GLU A 160 3.33 7.18 20.57
CA GLU A 160 4.59 6.73 20.01
C GLU A 160 4.48 5.31 19.46
N TRP A 161 5.23 5.05 18.40
CA TRP A 161 5.33 3.74 17.77
C TRP A 161 5.70 2.63 18.77
N SER A 162 6.73 2.85 19.59
CA SER A 162 7.20 1.86 20.57
C SER A 162 6.12 1.44 21.56
N SER A 163 5.29 2.39 21.97
CA SER A 163 4.23 2.17 22.94
C SER A 163 3.05 1.37 22.40
N MET A 164 2.89 1.33 21.08
CA MET A 164 1.79 0.62 20.43
C MET A 164 1.77 -0.88 20.75
N PHE A 165 2.91 -1.44 21.10
CA PHE A 165 3.08 -2.87 21.42
C PHE A 165 3.02 -3.18 22.90
N ASN A 166 2.80 -2.20 23.76
CA ASN A 166 2.69 -2.43 25.21
C ASN A 166 1.47 -3.29 25.53
N GLY A 167 1.69 -4.41 26.24
CA GLY A 167 0.65 -5.36 26.59
C GLY A 167 0.19 -6.27 25.44
N VAL A 168 0.84 -6.21 24.28
CA VAL A 168 0.56 -7.09 23.14
C VAL A 168 1.19 -8.46 23.38
N ASN A 169 0.38 -9.51 23.32
CA ASN A 169 0.82 -10.90 23.45
C ASN A 169 0.78 -11.60 22.09
N ILE A 170 1.67 -11.18 21.21
CA ILE A 170 1.84 -11.76 19.85
C ILE A 170 3.32 -12.05 19.62
N ASP A 171 3.62 -13.26 19.17
CA ASP A 171 4.96 -13.60 18.70
C ASP A 171 5.14 -13.12 17.25
N PHE A 172 5.85 -12.01 17.08
CA PHE A 172 6.14 -11.39 15.79
C PHE A 172 7.15 -12.16 14.92
N ASN A 173 7.72 -13.27 15.41
CA ASN A 173 8.51 -14.18 14.57
C ASN A 173 7.63 -15.13 13.75
N ARG A 174 6.35 -15.22 14.07
CA ARG A 174 5.37 -16.08 13.39
C ARG A 174 4.80 -15.40 12.15
N LYS A 175 4.66 -16.14 11.05
CA LYS A 175 3.97 -15.67 9.83
C LYS A 175 2.53 -15.25 10.16
N GLY A 176 2.11 -14.09 9.67
CA GLY A 176 0.77 -13.53 9.87
C GLY A 176 0.55 -12.83 11.21
N ALA A 177 1.60 -12.69 12.05
CA ALA A 177 1.49 -12.00 13.33
C ALA A 177 1.16 -10.51 13.18
N ASP A 178 1.60 -9.87 12.12
CA ASP A 178 1.19 -8.51 11.73
C ASP A 178 -0.33 -8.43 11.50
N GLN A 179 -0.89 -9.42 10.83
CA GLN A 179 -2.31 -9.49 10.55
C GLN A 179 -3.14 -9.77 11.82
N ASP A 180 -2.65 -10.64 12.69
CA ASP A 180 -3.27 -10.86 14.01
C ASP A 180 -3.25 -9.59 14.85
N PHE A 181 -2.15 -8.85 14.82
CA PHE A 181 -2.04 -7.57 15.51
C PHE A 181 -3.08 -6.56 15.00
N LEU A 182 -3.20 -6.41 13.69
CA LEU A 182 -4.20 -5.52 13.10
C LEU A 182 -5.63 -5.93 13.48
N THR A 183 -5.92 -7.22 13.44
CA THR A 183 -7.26 -7.75 13.71
C THR A 183 -7.63 -7.65 15.19
N GLN A 184 -6.69 -7.94 16.11
CA GLN A 184 -6.98 -8.03 17.53
C GLN A 184 -6.81 -6.71 18.29
N TYR A 185 -5.87 -5.87 17.85
CA TYR A 185 -5.49 -4.65 18.61
C TYR A 185 -5.84 -3.35 17.88
N ILE A 186 -5.84 -3.32 16.56
CA ILE A 186 -6.13 -2.10 15.78
C ILE A 186 -7.59 -2.05 15.37
N TYR A 187 -8.08 -3.06 14.65
CA TYR A 187 -9.43 -3.06 14.10
C TYR A 187 -10.52 -2.76 15.13
N PRO A 188 -10.55 -3.35 16.34
CA PRO A 188 -11.59 -3.10 17.33
C PRO A 188 -11.66 -1.63 17.77
N LYS A 189 -10.55 -0.90 17.69
CA LYS A 189 -10.50 0.53 18.05
C LYS A 189 -11.22 1.41 17.01
N PHE A 190 -11.33 0.94 15.78
CA PHE A 190 -11.96 1.65 14.67
C PHE A 190 -13.37 1.13 14.34
N ALA A 191 -13.65 -0.13 14.62
CA ALA A 191 -14.93 -0.77 14.32
C ALA A 191 -16.02 -0.55 15.39
N GLN A 192 -15.76 0.28 16.40
CA GLN A 192 -16.77 0.63 17.39
C GLN A 192 -17.89 1.45 16.76
N HIS A 193 -19.14 1.12 17.04
CA HIS A 193 -20.30 1.88 16.59
C HIS A 193 -20.20 3.34 17.05
N GLY A 194 -20.27 4.27 16.10
CA GLY A 194 -20.21 5.69 16.42
C GLY A 194 -19.65 6.55 15.28
N VAL A 195 -19.42 7.82 15.59
CA VAL A 195 -19.09 8.88 14.62
C VAL A 195 -17.82 8.63 13.82
N ASP A 196 -16.87 7.90 14.39
CA ASP A 196 -15.54 7.68 13.80
C ASP A 196 -15.33 6.26 13.28
N SER A 197 -16.37 5.65 12.73
CA SER A 197 -16.27 4.30 12.19
C SER A 197 -15.38 4.22 10.94
N ILE A 198 -14.93 3.02 10.65
CA ILE A 198 -14.13 2.69 9.48
C ILE A 198 -15.00 2.67 8.21
N THR A 199 -14.51 3.22 7.11
CA THR A 199 -15.07 2.95 5.77
C THR A 199 -14.50 1.62 5.28
N GLN A 200 -15.36 0.64 5.08
CA GLN A 200 -14.96 -0.64 4.50
C GLN A 200 -15.42 -0.75 3.05
N HIS A 201 -14.48 -1.15 2.21
CA HIS A 201 -14.70 -1.51 0.82
C HIS A 201 -14.53 -3.02 0.71
N TYR A 202 -15.52 -3.71 0.21
CA TYR A 202 -15.54 -5.18 0.18
C TYR A 202 -16.12 -5.71 -1.13
N PHE A 203 -15.80 -6.95 -1.47
CA PHE A 203 -16.47 -7.64 -2.55
C PHE A 203 -17.80 -8.27 -2.06
N LYS A 204 -18.77 -8.36 -2.94
CA LYS A 204 -20.05 -9.00 -2.63
C LYS A 204 -19.83 -10.49 -2.29
N GLY A 205 -20.19 -10.89 -1.10
CA GLY A 205 -19.99 -12.25 -0.61
C GLY A 205 -19.09 -12.35 0.62
N MET A 206 -18.53 -11.24 1.09
CA MET A 206 -17.86 -11.22 2.39
C MET A 206 -18.85 -11.59 3.50
N PRO A 207 -18.43 -12.41 4.50
CA PRO A 207 -19.25 -12.70 5.66
C PRO A 207 -19.66 -11.44 6.42
N ASN A 208 -20.92 -11.27 6.72
CA ASN A 208 -21.45 -10.12 7.46
C ASN A 208 -20.81 -9.91 8.83
N SER A 209 -20.22 -10.97 9.43
CA SER A 209 -19.53 -10.88 10.72
C SER A 209 -18.35 -9.93 10.75
N TYR A 210 -17.77 -9.62 9.58
CA TYR A 210 -16.66 -8.66 9.44
C TYR A 210 -17.12 -7.26 9.03
N LEU A 211 -18.40 -7.05 8.79
CA LEU A 211 -18.93 -5.89 8.11
C LEU A 211 -19.87 -5.09 9.01
N SER A 212 -19.46 -4.81 10.25
CA SER A 212 -20.30 -4.07 11.18
C SER A 212 -20.62 -2.64 10.74
N ASP A 213 -19.74 -2.03 9.91
CA ASP A 213 -19.85 -0.61 9.49
C ASP A 213 -19.42 -0.39 8.03
N TYR A 214 -19.82 -1.28 7.14
CA TYR A 214 -19.47 -1.10 5.73
C TYR A 214 -20.33 -0.08 5.03
N ASN A 215 -19.68 0.64 4.13
CA ASN A 215 -20.29 1.72 3.40
C ASN A 215 -20.34 1.47 1.89
N THR A 216 -19.46 0.63 1.36
CA THR A 216 -19.37 0.39 -0.08
C THR A 216 -19.01 -1.04 -0.40
N CYS A 217 -19.77 -1.65 -1.28
CA CYS A 217 -19.38 -2.87 -1.95
C CYS A 217 -18.51 -2.53 -3.16
N LEU A 218 -17.30 -3.05 -3.23
CA LEU A 218 -16.42 -2.86 -4.39
C LEU A 218 -16.81 -3.77 -5.54
N CYS A 219 -17.81 -4.64 -5.35
CA CYS A 219 -18.48 -5.29 -6.43
C CYS A 219 -18.60 -6.81 -6.48
N GLU A 220 -19.28 -7.26 -7.54
CA GLU A 220 -19.55 -8.66 -7.81
C GLU A 220 -18.41 -9.43 -8.47
N SER A 221 -17.42 -8.73 -9.02
CA SER A 221 -16.35 -9.36 -9.78
C SER A 221 -15.01 -8.72 -9.45
N THR A 222 -14.10 -9.52 -9.00
CA THR A 222 -12.70 -9.17 -8.78
C THR A 222 -11.93 -8.89 -10.07
N ARG A 223 -12.58 -8.97 -11.23
CA ARG A 223 -11.98 -8.84 -12.55
C ARG A 223 -12.37 -7.52 -13.21
N GLY A 224 -11.69 -6.45 -12.83
CA GLY A 224 -11.46 -5.32 -13.72
C GLY A 224 -12.64 -4.56 -14.29
N HIS A 225 -13.81 -4.58 -13.67
CA HIS A 225 -14.93 -3.78 -14.12
C HIS A 225 -14.90 -2.36 -13.55
N GLU A 226 -15.05 -1.36 -14.40
CA GLU A 226 -15.03 0.06 -14.07
C GLU A 226 -16.14 0.52 -13.11
N SER A 227 -17.18 -0.29 -12.90
CA SER A 227 -18.40 0.09 -12.23
C SER A 227 -18.38 -0.02 -10.70
N TYR A 228 -17.22 -0.12 -10.09
CA TYR A 228 -17.11 -0.69 -8.75
C TYR A 228 -16.81 0.20 -7.59
N CYS A 229 -16.64 1.44 -7.81
CA CYS A 229 -16.97 2.38 -6.78
C CYS A 229 -18.44 2.82 -7.06
N PRO A 230 -19.42 2.36 -6.28
CA PRO A 230 -20.85 2.58 -6.60
C PRO A 230 -21.26 4.05 -6.66
N HIS A 231 -20.33 4.95 -6.42
CA HIS A 231 -20.58 6.37 -6.31
C HIS A 231 -19.91 7.20 -7.40
N ASN A 232 -19.36 6.59 -8.47
CA ASN A 232 -18.76 7.26 -9.62
C ASN A 232 -18.01 8.55 -9.23
N ILE A 233 -17.05 8.41 -8.30
CA ILE A 233 -16.27 9.56 -7.88
C ILE A 233 -15.39 9.96 -9.03
N GLU A 234 -15.65 11.14 -9.56
CA GLU A 234 -14.79 11.71 -10.58
C GLU A 234 -13.47 12.13 -9.94
N LEU A 235 -12.41 11.46 -10.28
CA LEU A 235 -11.06 11.75 -9.78
C LEU A 235 -10.35 12.86 -10.55
N GLY A 236 -10.95 13.35 -11.64
CA GLY A 236 -10.28 14.26 -12.57
C GLY A 236 -9.04 13.66 -13.26
N LEU A 237 -8.90 12.34 -13.23
CA LEU A 237 -7.79 11.62 -13.85
C LEU A 237 -8.08 11.33 -15.32
N PRO A 238 -7.04 11.23 -16.16
CA PRO A 238 -7.20 10.86 -17.56
C PRO A 238 -7.93 9.52 -17.71
N ILE A 239 -8.73 9.39 -18.78
CA ILE A 239 -9.55 8.19 -19.02
C ILE A 239 -8.69 6.92 -19.16
N GLU A 240 -7.46 7.07 -19.65
CA GLU A 240 -6.49 5.98 -19.80
C GLU A 240 -6.11 5.35 -18.45
N LEU A 241 -6.20 6.09 -17.35
CA LEU A 241 -5.94 5.55 -16.02
C LEU A 241 -7.07 4.64 -15.54
N LYS A 242 -8.30 4.82 -16.07
CA LYS A 242 -9.42 3.91 -15.79
C LYS A 242 -9.15 2.50 -16.32
N GLU A 243 -8.44 2.39 -17.44
CA GLU A 243 -8.05 1.11 -18.02
C GLU A 243 -7.10 0.31 -17.11
N SER A 244 -6.43 0.97 -16.15
CA SER A 244 -5.57 0.31 -15.18
C SER A 244 -6.32 -0.65 -14.24
N ASN A 245 -7.63 -0.51 -14.13
CA ASN A 245 -8.44 -1.38 -13.27
C ASN A 245 -8.31 -2.87 -13.59
N GLY A 246 -8.09 -3.21 -14.85
CA GLY A 246 -7.92 -4.60 -15.27
C GLY A 246 -6.52 -5.17 -15.10
N LEU A 247 -5.54 -4.34 -14.71
CA LEU A 247 -4.14 -4.74 -14.69
C LEU A 247 -3.78 -5.64 -13.53
N ALA A 248 -4.43 -5.46 -12.40
CA ALA A 248 -4.07 -6.12 -11.14
C ALA A 248 -5.06 -7.20 -10.69
N GLY A 249 -6.14 -7.44 -11.41
CA GLY A 249 -7.21 -8.31 -10.93
C GLY A 249 -7.99 -7.66 -9.77
N HIS A 250 -7.84 -8.18 -8.56
CA HIS A 250 -8.38 -7.53 -7.37
C HIS A 250 -7.36 -6.57 -6.75
N ILE A 251 -7.83 -5.60 -5.97
CA ILE A 251 -6.95 -4.69 -5.22
C ILE A 251 -6.15 -5.52 -4.20
N GLY A 252 -4.86 -5.25 -4.09
CA GLY A 252 -3.97 -5.98 -3.19
C GLY A 252 -3.54 -7.35 -3.71
N ALA A 253 -3.77 -7.66 -4.98
CA ALA A 253 -3.31 -8.91 -5.58
C ALA A 253 -1.79 -8.94 -5.70
N ALA A 254 -1.15 -9.84 -4.96
CA ALA A 254 0.30 -10.02 -5.00
C ALA A 254 0.78 -10.61 -6.34
N GLY A 255 1.94 -10.15 -6.81
CA GLY A 255 2.63 -10.72 -7.98
C GLY A 255 2.03 -10.37 -9.34
N PHE A 256 1.08 -9.46 -9.42
CA PHE A 256 0.40 -9.10 -10.67
C PHE A 256 1.08 -7.97 -11.44
N TYR A 257 2.40 -7.98 -11.49
CA TYR A 257 3.14 -7.15 -12.44
C TYR A 257 3.14 -7.83 -13.81
N THR A 258 1.99 -7.72 -14.48
CA THR A 258 1.76 -8.38 -15.77
C THR A 258 2.32 -7.57 -16.92
N THR A 259 2.44 -8.19 -18.09
CA THR A 259 2.71 -7.52 -19.36
C THR A 259 1.80 -6.30 -19.57
N SER A 260 0.55 -6.37 -19.11
CA SER A 260 -0.41 -5.27 -19.20
C SER A 260 0.00 -4.07 -18.36
N THR A 261 0.52 -4.28 -17.14
CA THR A 261 1.05 -3.19 -16.29
C THR A 261 2.18 -2.46 -17.01
N TYR A 262 3.08 -3.19 -17.62
CA TYR A 262 4.20 -2.62 -18.34
C TYR A 262 3.76 -1.85 -19.59
N LYS A 263 2.87 -2.42 -20.39
CA LYS A 263 2.26 -1.73 -21.55
C LYS A 263 1.53 -0.45 -21.13
N PHE A 264 0.84 -0.49 -20.01
CA PHE A 264 0.20 0.70 -19.46
C PHE A 264 1.24 1.76 -19.09
N LEU A 265 2.25 1.43 -18.30
CA LEU A 265 3.27 2.37 -17.85
C LEU A 265 4.11 2.93 -19.01
N SER A 266 4.33 2.14 -20.07
CA SER A 266 5.07 2.61 -21.24
C SER A 266 4.40 3.77 -21.97
N LYS A 267 3.07 3.92 -21.89
CA LYS A 267 2.32 5.07 -22.42
C LYS A 267 2.73 6.40 -21.75
N TYR A 268 3.28 6.33 -20.54
CA TYR A 268 3.67 7.49 -19.73
C TYR A 268 5.19 7.63 -19.57
N LYS A 269 5.97 6.99 -20.44
CA LYS A 269 7.43 6.92 -20.35
C LYS A 269 8.06 8.30 -20.11
N ASP A 270 7.60 9.32 -20.82
CA ASP A 270 8.16 10.66 -20.72
C ASP A 270 7.98 11.30 -19.35
N LYS A 271 6.92 10.94 -18.62
CA LYS A 271 6.70 11.40 -17.23
C LYS A 271 7.71 10.84 -16.24
N PHE A 272 8.41 9.77 -16.61
CA PHE A 272 9.33 9.03 -15.75
C PHE A 272 10.78 9.07 -16.26
N ALA A 273 11.12 9.99 -17.16
CA ALA A 273 12.46 10.07 -17.73
C ALA A 273 13.57 10.13 -16.66
N GLY A 274 13.41 10.95 -15.63
CA GLY A 274 14.39 11.03 -14.53
C GLY A 274 14.49 9.74 -13.71
N LEU A 275 13.41 8.96 -13.59
CA LEU A 275 13.43 7.68 -12.90
C LEU A 275 14.16 6.61 -13.74
N TYR A 276 13.99 6.64 -15.06
CA TYR A 276 14.74 5.75 -15.97
C TYR A 276 16.25 6.02 -15.94
N GLU A 277 16.67 7.29 -15.80
CA GLU A 277 18.09 7.60 -15.66
C GLU A 277 18.68 7.01 -14.37
N ILE A 278 17.93 7.06 -13.27
CA ILE A 278 18.35 6.43 -12.02
C ILE A 278 18.46 4.91 -12.20
N GLU A 279 17.50 4.27 -12.84
CA GLU A 279 17.48 2.82 -13.04
C GLU A 279 18.65 2.29 -13.88
N LYS A 280 19.20 3.08 -14.80
CA LYS A 280 20.36 2.68 -15.63
C LYS A 280 21.59 2.36 -14.80
N ASP A 281 21.78 3.04 -13.67
CA ASP A 281 22.93 2.88 -12.81
C ASP A 281 22.81 1.67 -11.86
N TYR A 282 21.61 1.08 -11.83
CA TYR A 282 21.31 -0.08 -10.96
C TYR A 282 20.82 -1.23 -11.81
N PRO A 283 21.68 -2.22 -12.10
CA PRO A 283 21.36 -3.37 -12.96
C PRO A 283 20.45 -4.41 -12.30
N ILE A 284 19.75 -4.04 -11.23
CA ILE A 284 18.69 -4.88 -10.70
C ILE A 284 17.66 -5.00 -11.81
N GLU A 285 17.61 -6.11 -12.51
CA GLU A 285 16.60 -6.58 -13.48
C GLU A 285 15.42 -5.64 -13.82
N PHE A 286 15.68 -4.31 -13.88
CA PHE A 286 14.70 -3.30 -14.31
C PHE A 286 14.61 -3.20 -15.82
N HIS A 287 15.37 -4.04 -16.56
CA HIS A 287 15.45 -4.04 -18.02
C HIS A 287 14.14 -4.36 -18.73
N TRP A 288 13.16 -4.86 -17.99
CA TRP A 288 11.84 -5.21 -18.53
C TRP A 288 11.08 -4.04 -19.17
N ILE A 289 11.37 -2.78 -18.82
CA ILE A 289 10.73 -1.61 -19.43
C ILE A 289 11.33 -1.27 -20.80
N ASN A 290 12.58 -1.66 -21.01
CA ASN A 290 13.33 -1.42 -22.24
C ASN A 290 13.38 -2.63 -23.17
N ASP A 291 12.88 -3.78 -22.72
CA ASP A 291 12.86 -4.98 -23.55
C ASP A 291 11.79 -4.82 -24.63
N LYS A 292 12.25 -4.78 -25.89
CA LYS A 292 11.40 -4.68 -27.08
C LYS A 292 10.54 -5.93 -27.33
N SER A 293 10.62 -6.91 -26.45
CA SER A 293 9.89 -8.18 -26.52
C SER A 293 8.49 -8.13 -25.90
N PHE A 294 8.01 -6.93 -25.46
CA PHE A 294 6.65 -6.73 -24.97
C PHE A 294 5.80 -5.86 -25.89
#